data_6359a21f3226d8ee1f40d2ab4c4254dc
#
_entry.id   6359a21f3226d8ee1f40d2ab4c4254dc
#
_cell.length_a   1.000
_cell.length_b   1.000
_cell.length_c   1.000
_cell.angle_alpha   90.00
_cell.angle_beta   90.00
_cell.angle_gamma   90.00
#
_symmetry.space_group_name_H-M   'P 1'
#
loop_
_entity.id
_entity.type
_entity.pdbx_description
1 polymer ?
#
loop_
_entity_poly.entity_id
_entity_poly.type
_entity_poly.pdbx_seq_one_letter_code
_entity_poly.pdbx_strand_id
1 'polypeptide(L)'
;MEELNNPESEIFKNTLEKQKKFISERLRTIKNKYLDDDFIIGTPQKKENIVKHLNNGIAANLIQTFFNYKTNTCILCDGIKGENGIRQIERAHCNNYCRSDILLLAVNDFSKKIENGDIITAGEILKKFIEKHDICPIYMLCNICHNKYDK
;
A
#
# COMPACT_ATOMS: atom_id res chain seq x y z
N MET A 1 1.39 -15.15 14.43
CA MET A 1 1.35 -13.81 13.79
C MET A 1 2.71 -13.19 13.53
N GLU A 2 3.73 -13.62 14.23
CA GLU A 2 5.08 -13.13 14.00
C GLU A 2 5.56 -13.38 12.58
N GLU A 3 5.15 -14.51 11.97
CA GLU A 3 5.50 -14.84 10.60
C GLU A 3 5.03 -13.80 9.58
N LEU A 4 3.96 -13.07 9.86
CA LEU A 4 3.48 -12.01 8.96
C LEU A 4 4.46 -10.83 8.86
N ASN A 5 5.30 -10.63 9.86
CA ASN A 5 6.29 -9.56 9.90
C ASN A 5 7.71 -10.05 9.62
N ASN A 6 7.89 -11.36 9.45
CA ASN A 6 9.22 -11.96 9.25
C ASN A 6 9.52 -12.15 7.76
N PRO A 7 10.47 -11.37 7.18
CA PRO A 7 10.83 -11.49 5.76
C PRO A 7 11.33 -12.88 5.35
N GLU A 8 11.74 -13.69 6.31
CA GLU A 8 12.23 -15.07 6.04
C GLU A 8 11.11 -16.11 6.05
N SER A 9 9.90 -15.75 6.50
CA SER A 9 8.79 -16.69 6.54
C SER A 9 8.21 -16.97 5.15
N GLU A 10 7.70 -18.19 4.95
CA GLU A 10 7.10 -18.59 3.67
C GLU A 10 5.88 -17.74 3.31
N ILE A 11 5.04 -17.42 4.29
CA ILE A 11 3.84 -16.61 4.07
C ILE A 11 4.20 -15.20 3.59
N PHE A 12 5.24 -14.59 4.17
CA PHE A 12 5.73 -13.28 3.76
C PHE A 12 6.28 -13.32 2.33
N LYS A 13 7.18 -14.25 2.06
CA LYS A 13 7.82 -14.39 0.74
C LYS A 13 6.81 -14.68 -0.36
N ASN A 14 5.91 -15.61 -0.15
CA ASN A 14 4.90 -16.01 -1.15
C ASN A 14 3.91 -14.88 -1.41
N THR A 15 3.45 -14.21 -0.37
CA THR A 15 2.51 -13.10 -0.52
C THR A 15 3.17 -11.93 -1.25
N LEU A 16 4.40 -11.59 -0.88
CA LEU A 16 5.13 -10.51 -1.51
C LEU A 16 5.41 -10.79 -3.00
N GLU A 17 5.77 -12.02 -3.34
CA GLU A 17 6.03 -12.42 -4.73
C GLU A 17 4.78 -12.26 -5.59
N LYS A 18 3.63 -12.74 -5.11
CA LYS A 18 2.35 -12.56 -5.79
C LYS A 18 1.98 -11.09 -5.93
N GLN A 19 2.24 -10.31 -4.89
CA GLN A 19 1.97 -8.87 -4.88
C GLN A 19 2.82 -8.14 -5.92
N LYS A 20 4.10 -8.48 -6.05
CA LYS A 20 4.98 -7.88 -7.07
C LYS A 20 4.47 -8.12 -8.49
N LYS A 21 4.05 -9.34 -8.78
CA LYS A 21 3.44 -9.67 -10.08
C LYS A 21 2.17 -8.86 -10.32
N PHE A 22 1.33 -8.78 -9.30
CA PHE A 22 0.08 -8.04 -9.34
C PHE A 22 0.31 -6.55 -9.61
N ILE A 23 1.30 -5.94 -8.95
CA ILE A 23 1.69 -4.54 -9.16
C ILE A 23 2.11 -4.32 -10.61
N SER A 24 3.00 -5.16 -11.14
CA SER A 24 3.49 -5.03 -12.53
C SER A 24 2.36 -5.08 -13.55
N GLU A 25 1.43 -6.01 -13.39
CA GLU A 25 0.30 -6.15 -14.29
C GLU A 25 -0.67 -5.00 -14.19
N ARG A 26 -1.01 -4.59 -12.97
CA ARG A 26 -2.01 -3.55 -12.72
C ARG A 26 -1.53 -2.17 -13.14
N LEU A 27 -0.25 -1.85 -12.94
CA LEU A 27 0.31 -0.55 -13.37
C LEU A 27 0.25 -0.34 -14.88
N ARG A 28 0.20 -1.44 -15.66
CA ARG A 28 0.06 -1.34 -17.13
C ARG A 28 -1.37 -1.09 -17.57
N THR A 29 -2.35 -1.61 -16.84
CA THR A 29 -3.73 -1.72 -17.31
C THR A 29 -4.71 -0.83 -16.57
N ILE A 30 -4.49 -0.56 -15.29
CA ILE A 30 -5.40 0.27 -14.49
C ILE A 30 -5.15 1.75 -14.78
N LYS A 31 -6.23 2.43 -15.11
CA LYS A 31 -6.27 3.89 -15.13
C LYS A 31 -6.93 4.35 -13.84
N ASN A 32 -6.30 5.29 -13.16
CA ASN A 32 -6.83 5.90 -11.95
C ASN A 32 -6.62 7.40 -12.04
N LYS A 33 -7.65 8.17 -11.75
CA LYS A 33 -7.60 9.64 -11.86
C LYS A 33 -6.44 10.26 -11.09
N TYR A 34 -6.04 9.67 -9.96
CA TYR A 34 -4.94 10.20 -9.16
C TYR A 34 -3.56 9.96 -9.79
N LEU A 35 -3.42 8.89 -10.60
CA LEU A 35 -2.17 8.60 -11.31
C LEU A 35 -2.04 9.41 -12.58
N ASP A 36 -3.17 9.71 -13.24
CA ASP A 36 -3.21 10.44 -14.50
C ASP A 36 -3.33 11.95 -14.29
N ASP A 37 -3.63 12.36 -13.07
CA ASP A 37 -3.86 13.76 -12.75
C ASP A 37 -2.53 14.49 -12.59
N ASP A 38 -2.32 15.57 -13.36
CA ASP A 38 -1.18 16.47 -13.25
C ASP A 38 -1.32 17.39 -12.02
N PHE A 39 -1.90 16.90 -10.95
CA PHE A 39 -2.03 17.65 -9.72
C PHE A 39 -0.64 18.06 -9.23
N ILE A 40 -0.34 19.35 -9.34
CA ILE A 40 0.96 19.91 -8.99
C ILE A 40 1.00 20.09 -7.47
N ILE A 41 1.93 19.41 -6.83
CA ILE A 41 2.29 19.71 -5.46
C ILE A 41 3.24 20.88 -5.55
N GLY A 42 2.69 22.10 -5.44
CA GLY A 42 3.44 23.34 -5.68
C GLY A 42 4.70 23.51 -4.85
N THR A 43 5.36 24.64 -5.01
CA THR A 43 6.61 25.13 -4.41
C THR A 43 7.19 24.41 -3.17
N PRO A 44 8.48 24.55 -2.83
CA PRO A 44 9.23 23.65 -1.95
C PRO A 44 8.48 23.32 -0.66
N GLN A 45 7.91 22.13 -0.63
CA GLN A 45 7.23 21.63 0.57
C GLN A 45 8.17 20.63 1.24
N LYS A 46 8.14 20.63 2.57
CA LYS A 46 8.83 19.60 3.32
C LYS A 46 8.22 18.25 2.97
N LYS A 47 9.04 17.20 2.90
CA LYS A 47 8.61 15.85 2.58
C LYS A 47 7.45 15.40 3.45
N GLU A 48 7.50 15.71 4.74
CA GLU A 48 6.45 15.35 5.70
C GLU A 48 5.10 15.95 5.35
N ASN A 49 5.09 17.17 4.81
CA ASN A 49 3.86 17.84 4.39
C ASN A 49 3.25 17.17 3.16
N ILE A 50 4.09 16.72 2.22
CA ILE A 50 3.64 15.98 1.04
C ILE A 50 3.03 14.65 1.47
N VAL A 51 3.71 13.91 2.35
CA VAL A 51 3.19 12.64 2.90
C VAL A 51 1.85 12.87 3.58
N LYS A 52 1.76 13.87 4.45
CA LYS A 52 0.54 14.19 5.18
C LYS A 52 -0.61 14.51 4.22
N HIS A 53 -0.34 15.27 3.18
CA HIS A 53 -1.36 15.65 2.18
C HIS A 53 -1.89 14.45 1.40
N LEU A 54 -0.99 13.54 0.98
CA LEU A 54 -1.36 12.40 0.13
C LEU A 54 -1.84 11.18 0.92
N ASN A 55 -1.45 11.03 2.18
CA ASN A 55 -1.72 9.81 2.95
C ASN A 55 -3.20 9.58 3.20
N ASN A 56 -3.94 10.62 3.54
CA ASN A 56 -5.36 10.52 3.87
C ASN A 56 -6.21 10.62 2.60
N GLY A 57 -7.09 9.67 2.40
CA GLY A 57 -8.01 9.65 1.25
C GLY A 57 -7.35 9.18 -0.05
N ILE A 58 -6.36 9.90 -0.56
CA ILE A 58 -5.76 9.62 -1.88
C ILE A 58 -4.98 8.29 -1.88
N ALA A 59 -4.00 8.15 -1.00
CA ALA A 59 -3.22 6.91 -0.90
C ALA A 59 -4.10 5.72 -0.48
N ALA A 60 -5.03 5.93 0.44
CA ALA A 60 -5.99 4.91 0.84
C ALA A 60 -6.86 4.45 -0.33
N ASN A 61 -7.34 5.37 -1.15
CA ASN A 61 -8.12 5.05 -2.35
C ASN A 61 -7.31 4.21 -3.34
N LEU A 62 -6.04 4.57 -3.56
CA LEU A 62 -5.15 3.81 -4.43
C LEU A 62 -4.93 2.39 -3.93
N ILE A 63 -4.74 2.20 -2.62
CA ILE A 63 -4.61 0.87 -2.03
C ILE A 63 -5.84 0.02 -2.34
N GLN A 64 -7.03 0.59 -2.16
CA GLN A 64 -8.27 -0.13 -2.47
C GLN A 64 -8.40 -0.47 -3.95
N THR A 65 -7.97 0.41 -4.84
CA THR A 65 -8.06 0.21 -6.29
C THR A 65 -7.03 -0.81 -6.79
N PHE A 66 -5.78 -0.65 -6.38
CA PHE A 66 -4.67 -1.49 -6.87
C PHE A 66 -4.63 -2.86 -6.23
N PHE A 67 -4.94 -2.95 -4.94
CA PHE A 67 -4.87 -4.21 -4.19
C PHE A 67 -6.26 -4.76 -3.89
N ASN A 68 -7.15 -4.68 -4.87
CA ASN A 68 -8.49 -5.22 -4.79
C ASN A 68 -8.47 -6.73 -5.09
N TYR A 69 -8.00 -7.50 -4.13
CA TYR A 69 -8.00 -8.95 -4.21
C TYR A 69 -9.41 -9.48 -3.98
N LYS A 70 -9.94 -10.22 -4.93
CA LYS A 70 -11.24 -10.86 -4.78
C LYS A 70 -11.06 -12.16 -4.00
N THR A 71 -11.11 -12.08 -2.68
CA THR A 71 -10.99 -13.24 -1.82
C THR A 71 -12.04 -13.22 -0.72
N ASN A 72 -12.53 -14.39 -0.37
CA ASN A 72 -13.45 -14.59 0.74
C ASN A 72 -12.79 -15.30 1.92
N THR A 73 -11.48 -15.52 1.86
CA THR A 73 -10.75 -16.35 2.81
C THR A 73 -9.62 -15.55 3.46
N CYS A 74 -9.53 -15.67 4.79
CA CYS A 74 -8.42 -15.11 5.55
C CYS A 74 -7.14 -15.91 5.30
N ILE A 75 -6.03 -15.23 4.96
CA ILE A 75 -4.76 -15.90 4.70
C ILE A 75 -4.15 -16.53 5.97
N LEU A 76 -4.52 -16.03 7.13
CA LEU A 76 -3.94 -16.50 8.40
C LEU A 76 -4.70 -17.68 9.02
N CYS A 77 -6.02 -17.59 9.09
CA CYS A 77 -6.82 -18.63 9.75
C CYS A 77 -7.64 -19.50 8.79
N ASP A 78 -7.56 -19.22 7.48
CA ASP A 78 -8.36 -19.87 6.44
C ASP A 78 -9.87 -19.74 6.61
N GLY A 79 -10.31 -18.87 7.51
CA GLY A 79 -11.72 -18.62 7.77
C GLY A 79 -12.41 -17.95 6.59
N ILE A 80 -13.67 -18.29 6.37
CA ILE A 80 -14.47 -17.84 5.22
C ILE A 80 -15.40 -16.71 5.66
N LYS A 81 -15.47 -15.65 4.82
CA LYS A 81 -16.38 -14.53 5.05
C LYS A 81 -17.82 -15.04 5.23
N GLY A 82 -18.47 -14.56 6.28
CA GLY A 82 -19.84 -14.92 6.62
C GLY A 82 -19.96 -16.08 7.61
N GLU A 83 -18.84 -16.71 8.01
CA GLU A 83 -18.82 -17.83 8.93
C GLU A 83 -18.08 -17.47 10.22
N ASN A 84 -18.48 -18.07 11.35
CA ASN A 84 -17.78 -18.00 12.64
C ASN A 84 -17.40 -16.57 13.09
N GLY A 85 -18.30 -15.60 12.87
CA GLY A 85 -18.07 -14.21 13.25
C GLY A 85 -17.24 -13.40 12.27
N ILE A 86 -16.82 -13.99 11.16
CA ILE A 86 -16.07 -13.28 10.10
C ILE A 86 -17.04 -12.49 9.24
N ARG A 87 -16.98 -11.17 9.37
CA ARG A 87 -17.87 -10.25 8.65
C ARG A 87 -17.29 -9.78 7.33
N GLN A 88 -15.96 -9.66 7.26
CA GLN A 88 -15.25 -9.13 6.09
C GLN A 88 -13.82 -9.61 6.08
N ILE A 89 -13.21 -9.56 4.89
CA ILE A 89 -11.78 -9.77 4.69
C ILE A 89 -11.17 -8.41 4.37
N GLU A 90 -10.19 -8.01 5.16
CA GLU A 90 -9.62 -6.67 5.15
C GLU A 90 -8.18 -6.67 4.68
N ARG A 91 -7.76 -5.58 4.03
CA ARG A 91 -6.36 -5.37 3.67
C ARG A 91 -5.57 -4.89 4.88
N ALA A 92 -4.49 -5.58 5.19
CA ALA A 92 -3.61 -5.22 6.30
C ALA A 92 -2.17 -5.11 5.82
N HIS A 93 -1.57 -3.93 5.97
CA HIS A 93 -0.12 -3.77 5.75
C HIS A 93 0.62 -4.56 6.84
N CYS A 94 1.78 -5.13 6.50
CA CYS A 94 2.60 -5.74 7.54
C CYS A 94 3.07 -4.65 8.52
N ASN A 95 3.26 -5.02 9.79
CA ASN A 95 3.57 -4.04 10.84
C ASN A 95 4.94 -3.38 10.69
N ASN A 96 5.80 -3.90 9.82
CA ASN A 96 7.11 -3.30 9.56
C ASN A 96 7.00 -1.95 8.83
N TYR A 97 5.95 -1.78 8.04
CA TYR A 97 5.74 -0.58 7.23
C TYR A 97 4.25 -0.25 7.16
N CYS A 98 3.86 0.85 7.76
CA CYS A 98 2.50 1.36 7.54
C CYS A 98 2.41 2.15 6.22
N ARG A 99 1.21 2.49 5.82
CA ARG A 99 0.95 3.22 4.56
C ARG A 99 1.77 4.49 4.44
N SER A 100 1.86 5.28 5.51
CA SER A 100 2.62 6.53 5.50
C SER A 100 4.13 6.30 5.36
N ASP A 101 4.66 5.21 5.91
CA ASP A 101 6.08 4.87 5.77
C ASP A 101 6.42 4.57 4.32
N ILE A 102 5.59 3.80 3.63
CA ILE A 102 5.79 3.47 2.22
C ILE A 102 5.66 4.73 1.35
N LEU A 103 4.71 5.60 1.69
CA LEU A 103 4.55 6.87 0.98
C LEU A 103 5.77 7.76 1.16
N LEU A 104 6.37 7.79 2.34
CA LEU A 104 7.61 8.52 2.60
C LEU A 104 8.76 7.98 1.76
N LEU A 105 8.88 6.66 1.61
CA LEU A 105 9.89 6.07 0.73
C LEU A 105 9.73 6.55 -0.71
N ALA A 106 8.49 6.64 -1.19
CA ALA A 106 8.19 7.16 -2.52
C ALA A 106 8.60 8.64 -2.64
N VAL A 107 8.24 9.46 -1.67
CA VAL A 107 8.58 10.88 -1.65
C VAL A 107 10.10 11.08 -1.63
N ASN A 108 10.83 10.23 -0.91
CA ASN A 108 12.29 10.31 -0.84
C ASN A 108 12.97 10.12 -2.19
N ASP A 109 12.37 9.40 -3.13
CA ASP A 109 12.91 9.26 -4.49
C ASP A 109 12.94 10.59 -5.25
N PHE A 110 12.17 11.58 -4.80
CA PHE A 110 12.10 12.92 -5.40
C PHE A 110 12.84 13.98 -4.58
N SER A 111 13.72 13.57 -3.67
CA SER A 111 14.42 14.48 -2.75
C SER A 111 15.13 15.65 -3.44
N LYS A 112 15.85 15.37 -4.53
CA LYS A 112 16.58 16.41 -5.26
C LYS A 112 15.64 17.43 -5.89
N LYS A 113 14.55 16.97 -6.49
CA LYS A 113 13.53 17.85 -7.07
C LYS A 113 12.89 18.72 -6.00
N ILE A 114 12.56 18.14 -4.86
CA ILE A 114 11.97 18.87 -3.73
C ILE A 114 12.94 19.94 -3.21
N GLU A 115 14.20 19.59 -3.01
CA GLU A 115 15.23 20.51 -2.53
C GLU A 115 15.48 21.65 -3.52
N ASN A 116 15.44 21.36 -4.82
CA ASN A 116 15.62 22.35 -5.88
C ASN A 116 14.39 23.23 -6.11
N GLY A 117 13.27 22.92 -5.48
CA GLY A 117 12.00 23.63 -5.71
C GLY A 117 11.36 23.31 -7.06
N ASP A 118 11.71 22.17 -7.65
CA ASP A 118 11.14 21.73 -8.92
C ASP A 118 9.69 21.29 -8.75
N ILE A 119 8.94 21.37 -9.83
CA ILE A 119 7.55 20.94 -9.86
C ILE A 119 7.49 19.41 -9.87
N ILE A 120 6.70 18.86 -8.96
CA ILE A 120 6.43 17.42 -8.89
C ILE A 120 4.93 17.21 -8.98
N THR A 121 4.50 16.22 -9.75
CA THR A 121 3.09 15.86 -9.81
C THR A 121 2.76 14.80 -8.77
N ALA A 122 1.55 14.85 -8.24
CA ALA A 122 1.06 13.82 -7.32
C ALA A 122 1.07 12.44 -7.99
N GLY A 123 0.73 12.39 -9.28
CA GLY A 123 0.74 11.15 -10.05
C GLY A 123 2.08 10.44 -10.06
N GLU A 124 3.19 11.19 -10.22
CA GLU A 124 4.55 10.62 -10.17
C GLU A 124 4.84 9.98 -8.81
N ILE A 125 4.52 10.68 -7.74
CA ILE A 125 4.73 10.19 -6.37
C ILE A 125 3.85 8.96 -6.11
N LEU A 126 2.60 9.00 -6.54
CA LEU A 126 1.65 7.90 -6.29
C LEU A 126 2.00 6.64 -7.08
N LYS A 127 2.55 6.76 -8.29
CA LYS A 127 3.09 5.61 -9.02
C LYS A 127 4.24 4.98 -8.25
N LYS A 128 5.18 5.79 -7.76
CA LYS A 128 6.27 5.30 -6.91
C LYS A 128 5.76 4.66 -5.63
N PHE A 129 4.73 5.23 -5.02
CA PHE A 129 4.10 4.67 -3.84
C PHE A 129 3.58 3.24 -4.08
N ILE A 130 2.91 3.01 -5.19
CA ILE A 130 2.46 1.66 -5.54
C ILE A 130 3.65 0.73 -5.78
N GLU A 131 4.66 1.18 -6.52
CA GLU A 131 5.89 0.40 -6.79
C GLU A 131 6.65 0.04 -5.51
N LYS A 132 6.66 0.92 -4.52
CA LYS A 132 7.36 0.70 -3.25
C LYS A 132 6.71 -0.37 -2.37
N HIS A 133 5.55 -0.88 -2.74
CA HIS A 133 4.96 -2.05 -2.08
C HIS A 133 5.66 -3.36 -2.47
N ASP A 134 6.84 -3.29 -3.05
CA ASP A 134 7.69 -4.46 -3.34
C ASP A 134 8.51 -4.93 -2.12
N ILE A 135 8.42 -4.24 -1.00
CA ILE A 135 9.19 -4.54 0.22
C ILE A 135 8.36 -5.18 1.32
N CYS A 136 7.05 -5.03 1.26
CA CYS A 136 6.16 -5.39 2.36
C CYS A 136 4.82 -5.88 1.83
N PRO A 137 4.39 -7.09 2.18
CA PRO A 137 3.11 -7.61 1.70
C PRO A 137 1.91 -6.90 2.34
N ILE A 138 0.83 -6.85 1.58
CA ILE A 138 -0.50 -6.54 2.09
C ILE A 138 -1.23 -7.87 2.25
N TYR A 139 -1.62 -8.19 3.47
CA TYR A 139 -2.33 -9.42 3.78
C TYR A 139 -3.84 -9.21 3.73
N MET A 140 -4.54 -10.24 3.27
CA MET A 140 -6.00 -10.28 3.36
C MET A 140 -6.37 -11.05 4.62
N LEU A 141 -6.78 -10.33 5.64
CA LEU A 141 -7.11 -10.87 6.96
C LEU A 141 -8.59 -10.68 7.26
N CYS A 142 -9.21 -11.66 7.92
CA CYS A 142 -10.55 -11.45 8.45
C CYS A 142 -10.52 -10.39 9.57
N ASN A 143 -11.68 -9.82 9.88
CA ASN A 143 -11.78 -8.80 10.92
C ASN A 143 -11.25 -9.30 12.28
N ILE A 144 -11.39 -10.57 12.60
CA ILE A 144 -10.91 -11.14 13.86
C ILE A 144 -9.38 -11.18 13.89
N CYS A 145 -8.76 -11.76 12.86
CA CYS A 145 -7.30 -11.84 12.77
C CYS A 145 -6.65 -10.47 12.62
N HIS A 146 -7.28 -9.56 11.87
CA HIS A 146 -6.78 -8.20 11.70
C HIS A 146 -6.74 -7.45 13.03
N ASN A 147 -7.80 -7.56 13.84
CA ASN A 147 -7.80 -6.94 15.16
C ASN A 147 -6.70 -7.48 16.07
N LYS A 148 -6.42 -8.77 16.00
CA LYS A 148 -5.32 -9.37 16.77
C LYS A 148 -3.96 -8.94 16.27
N TYR A 149 -3.82 -8.81 14.95
CA TYR A 149 -2.57 -8.41 14.31
C TYR A 149 -2.18 -6.97 14.64
N ASP A 150 -3.15 -6.06 14.69
CA ASP A 150 -2.91 -4.64 14.98
C ASP A 150 -2.62 -4.33 16.44
N LYS A 151 -2.71 -5.30 17.32
CA LYS A 151 -2.45 -5.09 18.76
C LYS A 151 -1.00 -5.44 19.14
#